data_46447474d045f338c9456054fb2ce89a
#
_entry.id   46447474d045f338c9456054fb2ce89a
#
_cell.length_a   1.000
_cell.length_b   1.000
_cell.length_c   1.000
_cell.angle_alpha   90.00
_cell.angle_beta   90.00
_cell.angle_gamma   90.00
#
_symmetry.space_group_name_H-M   'P 1'
#
loop_
_entity.id
_entity.type
_entity.pdbx_description
1 polymer ?
#
loop_
_entity_poly.entity_id
_entity_poly.type
_entity_poly.pdbx_seq_one_letter_code
_entity_poly.pdbx_strand_id
1 'polypeptide(L)'
;MQVPTKATWPRPYVPRLSARLNYLVHHLLTPNRVNRMVARWLERHRRAGQAFTAAEKAVKERAFGCRMCGQCALPATGYACPQTCPKQLRNGPCGGVSPDGACEVFPEMRCVWVVAYERAEASGHLDDLSLLQRPIDHRLAGSSSWVNYWQGRDEGLWADPDDVRTRLPIWPTTTRSAA
;
A
#
# COMPACT_ATOMS: atom_id res chain seq x y z
N MET A 1 -11.12 -18.51 -3.64
CA MET A 1 -10.94 -17.07 -3.94
C MET A 1 -11.34 -16.89 -5.40
N GLN A 2 -12.47 -16.21 -5.69
CA GLN A 2 -12.89 -16.00 -7.08
C GLN A 2 -12.03 -14.89 -7.69
N VAL A 3 -11.43 -15.17 -8.83
CA VAL A 3 -10.72 -14.15 -9.63
C VAL A 3 -11.77 -13.11 -10.07
N PRO A 4 -11.58 -11.82 -9.78
CA PRO A 4 -12.53 -10.80 -10.19
C PRO A 4 -12.63 -10.80 -11.72
N THR A 5 -13.85 -10.83 -12.24
CA THR A 5 -14.10 -10.67 -13.67
C THR A 5 -14.01 -9.20 -14.05
N LYS A 6 -13.81 -8.88 -15.34
CA LYS A 6 -13.77 -7.50 -15.85
C LYS A 6 -14.98 -6.66 -15.41
N ALA A 7 -16.16 -7.29 -15.28
CA ALA A 7 -17.38 -6.65 -14.82
C ALA A 7 -17.39 -6.30 -13.31
N THR A 8 -16.63 -7.02 -12.51
CA THR A 8 -16.58 -6.84 -11.05
C THR A 8 -15.37 -6.04 -10.58
N TRP A 9 -14.40 -5.76 -11.48
CA TRP A 9 -13.26 -4.93 -11.16
C TRP A 9 -13.68 -3.46 -11.16
N PRO A 10 -13.41 -2.71 -10.08
CA PRO A 10 -13.70 -1.28 -10.09
C PRO A 10 -12.87 -0.61 -11.18
N ARG A 11 -13.47 0.41 -11.81
CA ARG A 11 -12.81 1.21 -12.85
C ARG A 11 -11.43 1.65 -12.44
N PRO A 12 -10.48 1.78 -13.40
CA PRO A 12 -9.13 2.20 -13.13
C PRO A 12 -9.16 3.51 -12.34
N TYR A 13 -8.55 3.46 -11.18
CA TYR A 13 -8.54 4.61 -10.30
C TYR A 13 -7.18 5.31 -10.38
N VAL A 14 -7.20 6.55 -10.84
CA VAL A 14 -6.05 7.46 -10.74
C VAL A 14 -6.30 8.39 -9.55
N PRO A 15 -5.40 8.44 -8.55
CA PRO A 15 -5.57 9.32 -7.40
C PRO A 15 -5.73 10.77 -7.83
N ARG A 16 -6.82 11.43 -7.42
CA ARG A 16 -7.13 12.81 -7.82
C ARG A 16 -6.35 13.86 -7.04
N LEU A 17 -5.97 13.51 -5.79
CA LEU A 17 -5.21 14.42 -4.93
C LEU A 17 -3.72 14.37 -5.26
N SER A 18 -3.03 15.51 -5.20
CA SER A 18 -1.59 15.54 -5.43
C SER A 18 -0.84 14.71 -4.38
N ALA A 19 0.26 14.07 -4.78
CA ALA A 19 1.08 13.29 -3.86
C ALA A 19 1.64 14.18 -2.74
N ARG A 20 2.12 15.39 -3.07
CA ARG A 20 2.66 16.36 -2.09
C ARG A 20 1.68 16.69 -0.98
N LEU A 21 0.40 16.94 -1.33
CA LEU A 21 -0.64 17.20 -0.33
C LEU A 21 -0.85 15.98 0.57
N ASN A 22 -0.85 14.79 0.00
CA ASN A 22 -1.04 13.56 0.78
C ASN A 22 0.14 13.30 1.73
N TYR A 23 1.38 13.57 1.31
CA TYR A 23 2.55 13.48 2.20
C TYR A 23 2.46 14.48 3.35
N LEU A 24 2.03 15.73 3.07
CA LEU A 24 1.82 16.71 4.13
C LEU A 24 0.78 16.24 5.15
N VAL A 25 -0.37 15.75 4.69
CA VAL A 25 -1.41 15.19 5.55
C VAL A 25 -0.88 13.98 6.34
N HIS A 26 -0.08 13.12 5.71
CA HIS A 26 0.52 11.97 6.38
C HIS A 26 1.41 12.38 7.56
N HIS A 27 2.22 13.42 7.40
CA HIS A 27 3.04 13.95 8.50
C HIS A 27 2.21 14.38 9.71
N LEU A 28 1.02 14.95 9.50
CA LEU A 28 0.09 15.29 10.58
C LEU A 28 -0.50 14.05 11.26
N LEU A 29 -0.58 12.94 10.54
CA LEU A 29 -1.15 11.68 11.00
C LEU A 29 -0.11 10.68 11.53
N THR A 30 1.16 11.09 11.61
CA THR A 30 2.24 10.26 12.17
C THR A 30 1.88 9.81 13.59
N PRO A 31 2.25 8.59 14.01
CA PRO A 31 1.97 8.08 15.34
C PRO A 31 2.54 9.00 16.42
N ASN A 32 1.65 9.60 17.19
CA ASN A 32 1.99 10.42 18.35
C ASN A 32 1.16 9.95 19.56
N ARG A 33 1.41 10.53 20.75
CA ARG A 33 0.69 10.16 21.98
C ARG A 33 -0.82 10.33 21.84
N VAL A 34 -1.26 11.39 21.16
CA VAL A 34 -2.69 11.70 20.97
C VAL A 34 -3.34 10.67 20.04
N ASN A 35 -2.71 10.38 18.89
CA ASN A 35 -3.22 9.42 17.92
C ASN A 35 -3.32 8.01 18.52
N ARG A 36 -2.33 7.60 19.33
CA ARG A 36 -2.37 6.33 20.06
C ARG A 36 -3.49 6.30 21.10
N MET A 37 -3.75 7.42 21.79
CA MET A 37 -4.85 7.52 22.73
C MET A 37 -6.21 7.45 22.04
N VAL A 38 -6.37 8.14 20.90
CA VAL A 38 -7.57 8.08 20.05
C VAL A 38 -7.80 6.65 19.55
N ALA A 39 -6.76 5.97 19.07
CA ALA A 39 -6.86 4.59 18.61
C ALA A 39 -7.37 3.65 19.72
N ARG A 40 -6.80 3.73 20.93
CA ARG A 40 -7.25 2.93 22.08
C ARG A 40 -8.70 3.27 22.47
N TRP A 41 -9.07 4.52 22.38
CA TRP A 41 -10.44 4.94 22.67
C TRP A 41 -11.42 4.37 21.63
N LEU A 42 -11.09 4.44 20.33
CA LEU A 42 -11.89 3.86 19.25
C LEU A 42 -12.07 2.34 19.41
N GLU A 43 -11.04 1.63 19.86
CA GLU A 43 -11.11 0.18 20.11
C GLU A 43 -12.00 -0.18 21.30
N ARG A 44 -12.00 0.65 22.35
CA ARG A 44 -12.87 0.47 23.50
C ARG A 44 -14.35 0.75 23.18
N HIS A 45 -14.61 1.66 22.23
CA HIS A 45 -15.96 2.12 21.87
C HIS A 45 -16.36 1.56 20.50
N ARG A 46 -16.83 0.31 20.46
CA ARG A 46 -17.12 -0.43 19.22
C ARG A 46 -17.89 0.39 18.16
N ARG A 47 -18.94 1.15 18.57
CA ARG A 47 -19.73 1.97 17.63
C ARG A 47 -18.92 3.10 17.02
N ALA A 48 -18.12 3.78 17.83
CA ALA A 48 -17.24 4.85 17.36
C ALA A 48 -16.15 4.31 16.44
N GLY A 49 -15.53 3.17 16.77
CA GLY A 49 -14.54 2.51 15.92
C GLY A 49 -15.11 2.07 14.57
N GLN A 50 -16.33 1.52 14.56
CA GLN A 50 -17.01 1.14 13.32
C GLN A 50 -17.34 2.37 12.46
N ALA A 51 -17.83 3.46 13.05
CA ALA A 51 -18.11 4.71 12.34
C ALA A 51 -16.81 5.32 11.76
N PHE A 52 -15.72 5.33 12.54
CA PHE A 52 -14.42 5.79 12.07
C PHE A 52 -13.90 4.96 10.89
N THR A 53 -13.95 3.63 10.99
CA THR A 53 -13.53 2.73 9.92
C THR A 53 -14.38 2.90 8.67
N ALA A 54 -15.69 3.11 8.81
CA ALA A 54 -16.59 3.37 7.69
C ALA A 54 -16.29 4.72 7.02
N ALA A 55 -15.99 5.76 7.79
CA ALA A 55 -15.58 7.07 7.26
C ALA A 55 -14.23 6.96 6.55
N GLU A 56 -13.23 6.31 7.15
CA GLU A 56 -11.94 6.05 6.51
C GLU A 56 -12.11 5.31 5.18
N LYS A 57 -12.92 4.25 5.17
CA LYS A 57 -13.24 3.49 3.96
C LYS A 57 -13.81 4.41 2.89
N ALA A 58 -14.86 5.17 3.19
CA ALA A 58 -15.52 6.04 2.24
C ALA A 58 -14.58 7.08 1.63
N VAL A 59 -13.70 7.68 2.44
CA VAL A 59 -12.70 8.64 1.99
C VAL A 59 -11.63 7.96 1.14
N LYS A 60 -11.02 6.88 1.64
CA LYS A 60 -9.91 6.21 0.95
C LYS A 60 -10.34 5.46 -0.32
N GLU A 61 -11.55 4.91 -0.36
CA GLU A 61 -12.10 4.32 -1.60
C GLU A 61 -12.23 5.37 -2.69
N ARG A 62 -12.77 6.55 -2.36
CA ARG A 62 -12.94 7.64 -3.32
C ARG A 62 -11.61 8.30 -3.70
N ALA A 63 -10.72 8.45 -2.73
CA ALA A 63 -9.45 9.15 -2.94
C ALA A 63 -8.36 8.27 -3.56
N PHE A 64 -8.33 6.96 -3.32
CA PHE A 64 -7.21 6.08 -3.67
C PHE A 64 -7.64 4.69 -4.20
N GLY A 65 -8.92 4.42 -4.40
CA GLY A 65 -9.41 3.08 -4.74
C GLY A 65 -9.09 2.02 -3.68
N CYS A 66 -9.06 2.41 -2.40
CA CYS A 66 -8.64 1.57 -1.29
C CYS A 66 -9.49 0.29 -1.18
N ARG A 67 -8.85 -0.83 -0.90
CA ARG A 67 -9.47 -2.15 -0.69
C ARG A 67 -9.54 -2.57 0.77
N MET A 68 -9.29 -1.66 1.70
CA MET A 68 -9.31 -1.91 3.15
C MET A 68 -8.52 -3.15 3.57
N CYS A 69 -7.29 -3.28 3.08
CA CYS A 69 -6.41 -4.39 3.45
C CYS A 69 -5.90 -4.31 4.90
N GLY A 70 -6.10 -3.16 5.58
CA GLY A 70 -5.66 -2.95 6.95
C GLY A 70 -4.18 -2.60 7.13
N GLN A 71 -3.37 -2.76 6.08
CA GLN A 71 -1.93 -2.46 6.06
C GLN A 71 -1.62 -1.51 4.91
N CYS A 72 -1.45 -0.22 5.23
CA CYS A 72 -1.43 0.83 4.22
C CYS A 72 -0.03 1.09 3.66
N ALA A 73 0.16 0.81 2.38
CA ALA A 73 1.40 1.08 1.65
C ALA A 73 1.37 2.41 0.87
N LEU A 74 0.30 3.19 0.96
CA LEU A 74 0.14 4.44 0.20
C LEU A 74 1.33 5.41 0.31
N PRO A 75 1.93 5.63 1.50
CA PRO A 75 3.07 6.52 1.62
C PRO A 75 4.29 6.07 0.81
N ALA A 76 4.51 4.77 0.71
CA ALA A 76 5.62 4.20 -0.06
C ALA A 76 5.32 4.00 -1.55
N THR A 77 4.13 4.35 -2.03
CA THR A 77 3.73 4.13 -3.43
C THR A 77 3.20 5.40 -4.11
N GLY A 78 3.72 6.57 -3.70
CA GLY A 78 3.27 7.85 -4.24
C GLY A 78 1.76 8.08 -4.09
N TYR A 79 1.12 7.44 -3.11
CA TYR A 79 -0.33 7.44 -2.91
C TYR A 79 -1.13 6.83 -4.08
N ALA A 80 -0.54 5.87 -4.81
CA ALA A 80 -1.25 4.97 -5.70
C ALA A 80 -1.42 3.61 -5.00
N CYS A 81 -2.64 3.17 -4.75
CA CYS A 81 -2.88 1.97 -3.95
C CYS A 81 -2.51 0.69 -4.72
N PRO A 82 -1.50 -0.11 -4.30
CA PRO A 82 -1.09 -1.32 -5.02
C PRO A 82 -2.19 -2.39 -5.06
N GLN A 83 -3.16 -2.34 -4.14
CA GLN A 83 -4.32 -3.23 -4.16
C GLN A 83 -5.29 -2.98 -5.34
N THR A 84 -5.10 -1.89 -6.09
CA THR A 84 -5.83 -1.65 -7.35
C THR A 84 -5.22 -2.42 -8.52
N CYS A 85 -4.03 -3.02 -8.37
CA CYS A 85 -3.46 -3.92 -9.36
C CYS A 85 -4.33 -5.18 -9.51
N PRO A 86 -4.76 -5.55 -10.74
CA PRO A 86 -5.57 -6.75 -10.97
C PRO A 86 -4.88 -8.04 -10.52
N LYS A 87 -3.55 -8.08 -10.57
CA LYS A 87 -2.72 -9.19 -10.09
C LYS A 87 -2.36 -9.08 -8.62
N GLN A 88 -2.80 -8.02 -7.94
CA GLN A 88 -2.49 -7.75 -6.52
C GLN A 88 -0.99 -7.71 -6.20
N LEU A 89 -0.18 -7.28 -7.16
CA LEU A 89 1.26 -7.12 -6.96
C LEU A 89 1.55 -5.91 -6.09
N ARG A 90 2.38 -6.12 -5.06
CA ARG A 90 2.67 -5.09 -4.07
C ARG A 90 4.09 -4.52 -4.15
N ASN A 91 4.99 -5.20 -4.83
CA ASN A 91 6.43 -4.88 -4.88
C ASN A 91 6.92 -4.57 -6.29
N GLY A 92 6.13 -3.90 -7.09
CA GLY A 92 6.51 -3.49 -8.43
C GLY A 92 5.59 -4.01 -9.54
N PRO A 93 5.84 -3.59 -10.77
CA PRO A 93 5.08 -4.01 -11.93
C PRO A 93 5.34 -5.48 -12.30
N CYS A 94 4.38 -6.09 -13.02
CA CYS A 94 4.47 -7.50 -13.43
C CYS A 94 5.33 -7.77 -14.66
N GLY A 95 5.92 -6.75 -15.28
CA GLY A 95 6.62 -6.88 -16.55
C GLY A 95 5.72 -6.88 -17.79
N GLY A 96 4.39 -7.00 -17.64
CA GLY A 96 3.42 -6.95 -18.75
C GLY A 96 2.81 -5.57 -18.96
N VAL A 97 3.49 -4.53 -18.50
CA VAL A 97 3.09 -3.14 -18.78
C VAL A 97 3.39 -2.82 -20.24
N SER A 98 2.38 -2.32 -20.96
CA SER A 98 2.58 -1.91 -22.35
C SER A 98 3.43 -0.63 -22.45
N PRO A 99 4.02 -0.33 -23.62
CA PRO A 99 4.85 0.86 -23.80
C PRO A 99 4.15 2.19 -23.50
N ASP A 100 2.84 2.23 -23.63
CA ASP A 100 1.99 3.39 -23.28
C ASP A 100 1.58 3.43 -21.80
N GLY A 101 2.06 2.48 -21.00
CA GLY A 101 1.78 2.41 -19.57
C GLY A 101 0.46 1.72 -19.21
N ALA A 102 -0.20 1.05 -20.16
CA ALA A 102 -1.44 0.33 -19.89
C ALA A 102 -1.19 -1.04 -19.22
N CYS A 103 -2.23 -1.54 -18.54
CA CYS A 103 -2.19 -2.82 -17.84
C CYS A 103 -2.46 -3.98 -18.82
N GLU A 104 -1.68 -5.07 -18.79
CA GLU A 104 -1.90 -6.23 -19.65
C GLU A 104 -3.22 -6.97 -19.37
N VAL A 105 -3.74 -6.89 -18.13
CA VAL A 105 -4.99 -7.57 -17.75
C VAL A 105 -6.21 -6.73 -18.18
N PHE A 106 -6.11 -5.43 -18.06
CA PHE A 106 -7.16 -4.47 -18.46
C PHE A 106 -6.51 -3.34 -19.26
N PRO A 107 -6.43 -3.47 -20.61
CA PRO A 107 -5.74 -2.48 -21.44
C PRO A 107 -6.32 -1.06 -21.35
N GLU A 108 -7.57 -0.90 -20.93
CA GLU A 108 -8.20 0.39 -20.66
C GLU A 108 -7.75 1.03 -19.33
N MET A 109 -7.02 0.28 -18.52
CA MET A 109 -6.52 0.74 -17.22
C MET A 109 -5.04 1.08 -17.32
N ARG A 110 -4.66 2.25 -16.80
CA ARG A 110 -3.25 2.56 -16.61
C ARG A 110 -2.65 1.69 -15.50
N CYS A 111 -1.44 1.20 -15.68
CA CYS A 111 -0.77 0.39 -14.67
C CYS A 111 -0.57 1.19 -13.37
N VAL A 112 -1.01 0.64 -12.24
CA VAL A 112 -0.89 1.31 -10.93
C VAL A 112 0.55 1.62 -10.56
N TRP A 113 1.50 0.80 -10.99
CA TRP A 113 2.91 0.99 -10.70
C TRP A 113 3.56 2.08 -11.56
N VAL A 114 3.08 2.28 -12.79
CA VAL A 114 3.45 3.47 -13.58
C VAL A 114 2.94 4.74 -12.90
N VAL A 115 1.68 4.73 -12.45
CA VAL A 115 1.11 5.86 -11.70
C VAL A 115 1.86 6.10 -10.40
N ALA A 116 2.24 5.04 -9.67
CA ALA A 116 3.03 5.16 -8.44
C ALA A 116 4.39 5.82 -8.68
N TYR A 117 5.09 5.37 -9.72
CA TYR A 117 6.38 5.93 -10.12
C TYR A 117 6.28 7.42 -10.45
N GLU A 118 5.39 7.80 -11.36
CA GLU A 118 5.22 9.21 -11.77
C GLU A 118 4.85 10.12 -10.60
N ARG A 119 4.01 9.63 -9.67
CA ARG A 119 3.61 10.39 -8.49
C ARG A 119 4.74 10.51 -7.47
N ALA A 120 5.51 9.45 -7.26
CA ALA A 120 6.68 9.45 -6.39
C ALA A 120 7.77 10.40 -6.96
N GLU A 121 8.04 10.33 -8.26
CA GLU A 121 8.96 11.25 -8.97
C GLU A 121 8.53 12.71 -8.82
N ALA A 122 7.27 13.02 -9.12
CA ALA A 122 6.74 14.39 -9.03
C ALA A 122 6.73 14.95 -7.60
N SER A 123 6.80 14.12 -6.59
CA SER A 123 6.84 14.51 -5.17
C SER A 123 8.23 14.42 -4.54
N GLY A 124 9.23 13.86 -5.23
CA GLY A 124 10.59 13.69 -4.71
C GLY A 124 10.75 12.50 -3.76
N HIS A 125 9.90 11.46 -3.90
CA HIS A 125 9.84 10.28 -3.02
C HIS A 125 10.07 8.97 -3.79
N LEU A 126 10.96 8.98 -4.78
CA LEU A 126 11.28 7.77 -5.58
C LEU A 126 11.90 6.65 -4.74
N ASP A 127 12.72 7.01 -3.76
CA ASP A 127 13.40 6.04 -2.90
C ASP A 127 12.42 5.19 -2.08
N ASP A 128 11.25 5.74 -1.75
CA ASP A 128 10.21 5.02 -1.02
C ASP A 128 9.68 3.79 -1.80
N LEU A 129 9.77 3.81 -3.14
CA LEU A 129 9.37 2.67 -3.99
C LEU A 129 10.30 1.46 -3.86
N SER A 130 11.49 1.64 -3.31
CA SER A 130 12.45 0.55 -3.05
C SER A 130 12.08 -0.27 -1.81
N LEU A 131 11.17 0.23 -0.96
CA LEU A 131 10.71 -0.45 0.24
C LEU A 131 9.89 -1.69 -0.13
N LEU A 132 10.43 -2.86 0.15
CA LEU A 132 9.74 -4.13 -0.08
C LEU A 132 8.68 -4.40 0.99
N GLN A 133 7.51 -4.84 0.55
CA GLN A 133 6.41 -5.17 1.43
C GLN A 133 6.35 -6.69 1.64
N ARG A 134 6.16 -7.10 2.88
CA ARG A 134 5.86 -8.49 3.23
C ARG A 134 4.44 -8.87 2.78
N PRO A 135 4.11 -10.16 2.69
CA PRO A 135 2.76 -10.62 2.45
C PRO A 135 1.77 -9.98 3.44
N ILE A 136 0.57 -9.66 2.95
CA ILE A 136 -0.48 -9.04 3.76
C ILE A 136 -0.95 -10.00 4.84
N ASP A 137 -1.12 -9.50 6.06
CA ASP A 137 -1.87 -10.19 7.09
C ASP A 137 -3.38 -10.02 6.84
N HIS A 138 -4.00 -11.04 6.26
CA HIS A 138 -5.43 -11.02 5.95
C HIS A 138 -6.34 -10.92 7.17
N ARG A 139 -5.84 -11.14 8.39
CA ARG A 139 -6.60 -10.94 9.64
C ARG A 139 -6.94 -9.47 9.87
N LEU A 140 -6.14 -8.56 9.31
CA LEU A 140 -6.36 -7.12 9.38
C LEU A 140 -7.30 -6.59 8.28
N ALA A 141 -7.72 -7.42 7.33
CA ALA A 141 -8.59 -7.01 6.25
C ALA A 141 -9.93 -6.47 6.78
N GLY A 142 -10.36 -5.32 6.28
CA GLY A 142 -11.56 -4.62 6.73
C GLY A 142 -11.39 -3.76 7.97
N SER A 143 -10.24 -3.83 8.66
CA SER A 143 -9.93 -2.95 9.78
C SER A 143 -9.40 -1.58 9.32
N SER A 144 -9.45 -0.59 10.22
CA SER A 144 -8.87 0.72 9.99
C SER A 144 -7.35 0.64 9.89
N SER A 145 -6.80 1.00 8.74
CA SER A 145 -5.34 1.03 8.58
C SER A 145 -4.68 2.17 9.38
N TRP A 146 -5.42 3.23 9.71
CA TRP A 146 -4.91 4.30 10.57
C TRP A 146 -4.81 3.85 12.02
N VAL A 147 -5.83 3.15 12.53
CA VAL A 147 -5.78 2.57 13.87
C VAL A 147 -4.64 1.55 13.96
N ASN A 148 -4.46 0.70 12.93
CA ASN A 148 -3.36 -0.26 12.88
C ASN A 148 -2.00 0.44 12.90
N TYR A 149 -1.83 1.50 12.11
CA TYR A 149 -0.61 2.31 12.07
C TYR A 149 -0.30 2.96 13.43
N TRP A 150 -1.31 3.59 14.06
CA TRP A 150 -1.13 4.23 15.37
C TRP A 150 -0.85 3.24 16.50
N GLN A 151 -1.25 1.98 16.34
CA GLN A 151 -1.00 0.89 17.29
C GLN A 151 0.26 0.06 16.95
N GLY A 152 0.97 0.39 15.87
CA GLY A 152 2.18 -0.32 15.45
C GLY A 152 1.93 -1.72 14.88
N ARG A 153 0.69 -2.04 14.46
CA ARG A 153 0.36 -3.37 13.91
C ARG A 153 0.88 -3.58 12.50
N ASP A 154 1.34 -2.54 11.86
CA ASP A 154 1.92 -2.55 10.52
C ASP A 154 3.46 -2.41 10.53
N GLU A 155 4.11 -2.41 11.69
CA GLU A 155 5.57 -2.39 11.80
C GLU A 155 6.24 -3.54 11.03
N GLY A 156 5.58 -4.71 10.98
CA GLY A 156 6.02 -5.86 10.18
C GLY A 156 5.69 -5.80 8.69
N LEU A 157 5.14 -4.68 8.18
CA LEU A 157 4.76 -4.57 6.77
C LEU A 157 5.97 -4.53 5.84
N TRP A 158 7.05 -3.91 6.27
CA TRP A 158 8.25 -3.72 5.48
C TRP A 158 9.23 -4.86 5.69
N ALA A 159 9.80 -5.35 4.59
CA ALA A 159 10.87 -6.32 4.63
C ALA A 159 12.21 -5.59 4.74
N ASP A 160 13.02 -5.99 5.70
CA ASP A 160 14.42 -5.61 5.72
C ASP A 160 15.14 -6.39 4.59
N PRO A 161 15.78 -5.71 3.62
CA PRO A 161 16.53 -6.38 2.56
C PRO A 161 17.59 -7.33 3.07
N ASP A 162 18.21 -7.01 4.21
CA ASP A 162 19.24 -7.86 4.82
C ASP A 162 18.65 -9.09 5.51
N ASP A 163 17.47 -8.95 6.14
CA ASP A 163 16.74 -10.09 6.73
C ASP A 163 16.27 -11.09 5.66
N VAL A 164 15.80 -10.61 4.51
CA VAL A 164 15.36 -11.47 3.39
C VAL A 164 16.54 -12.27 2.82
N ARG A 165 17.71 -11.68 2.65
CA ARG A 165 18.90 -12.35 2.15
C ARG A 165 19.40 -13.44 3.10
N THR A 166 19.27 -13.23 4.39
CA THR A 166 19.75 -14.16 5.42
C THR A 166 18.83 -15.36 5.59
N ARG A 167 17.53 -15.24 5.27
CA ARG A 167 16.51 -16.26 5.53
C ARG A 167 16.13 -17.12 4.33
N LEU A 168 16.63 -16.82 3.13
CA LEU A 168 16.38 -17.66 1.97
C LEU A 168 17.53 -18.68 1.81
N PRO A 169 17.35 -19.94 2.29
CA PRO A 169 18.41 -20.97 2.21
C PRO A 169 18.64 -21.48 0.77
N ILE A 170 17.96 -20.90 -0.21
CA ILE A 170 17.95 -21.37 -1.61
C ILE A 170 19.03 -20.69 -2.45
N TRP A 171 19.68 -19.63 -1.95
CA TRP A 171 20.74 -18.96 -2.69
C TRP A 171 22.10 -19.37 -2.15
N PRO A 172 22.89 -20.17 -2.91
CA PRO A 172 24.27 -20.41 -2.52
C PRO A 172 25.00 -19.06 -2.51
N THR A 173 25.47 -18.64 -1.34
CA THR A 173 26.45 -17.58 -1.24
C THR A 173 27.73 -18.09 -1.93
N THR A 174 27.83 -17.85 -3.24
CA THR A 174 29.12 -17.93 -3.91
C THR A 174 29.97 -16.81 -3.35
N THR A 175 30.72 -17.12 -2.30
CA THR A 175 31.88 -16.34 -1.93
C THR A 175 32.77 -16.28 -3.17
N ARG A 176 32.75 -15.15 -3.88
CA ARG A 176 33.82 -14.83 -4.81
C ARG A 176 35.07 -14.71 -3.95
N SER A 177 35.82 -15.78 -3.92
CA SER A 177 37.22 -15.73 -3.52
C SER A 177 37.90 -14.71 -4.43
N ALA A 178 38.31 -13.60 -3.81
CA ALA A 178 39.21 -12.66 -4.48
C ALA A 178 40.51 -13.40 -4.75
N ALA A 179 40.83 -13.59 -6.01
CA ALA A 179 42.18 -13.91 -6.50
C ALA A 179 42.81 -12.59 -6.96
#